data_e3b915a45055facbfe82b8a92b6fd98b
#
_entry.id   e3b915a45055facbfe82b8a92b6fd98b
#
_cell.length_a   1.000
_cell.length_b   1.000
_cell.length_c   1.000
_cell.angle_alpha   90.00
_cell.angle_beta   90.00
_cell.angle_gamma   90.00
#
_symmetry.space_group_name_H-M   'P 1'
#
loop_
_entity.id
_entity.type
_entity.pdbx_description
1 polymer ?
#
loop_
_entity_poly.entity_id
_entity_poly.type
_entity_poly.pdbx_seq_one_letter_code
_entity_poly.pdbx_strand_id
1 'polypeptide(L)'
;MMMSGEQVEPQLLSKIATGDGHAEHSPYFDGWKAYENDPFHPTENLNGVIQMGLAENQLTADLIEEWITNNPEASICTPEGVRDFRALANFQDYHGLPEFRNAVAKFMARARGNRVRFDPDRIVMSGGATGAHEVTAFCLADPGDAFLVPTPFDRDLRWRTGVQLVPVVCESSNNFKLTRTALEAAYEKAKENNIRVKGLLITNPSNPLGTIMDTETLTSVVHFINEKRIHLICDEIYAGTVFGEPGFTSIAEIIQEHDNNNKDLIHIVYSLSKDLGVPGFRVGIIYSYNDSVVQCARKMSSFGLVSTQTQHLLASMLSDEEFVDRFLSESAKRLARRYRVFTRGLGQVGIKCLQSNAGLFLWMDLRRLMKNQTWEAEMELWRTIINEVKINVSPGSSFHCCEAGWFRVCYANMDDLAVEVALTRIRSFVRQNMEAMVPKKRLCWQSSLKLRLSFKTRNLDEIIMSPHSPMPQSPLVQATI
;
A
#
# COMPACT_ATOMS: atom_id res chain seq x y z
N MET A 1 24.92 46.09 31.62
CA MET A 1 24.80 44.99 30.61
C MET A 1 23.43 44.39 30.81
N MET A 2 22.41 44.94 30.12
CA MET A 2 21.02 44.48 30.24
C MET A 2 20.87 43.30 29.27
N MET A 3 20.57 42.12 29.80
CA MET A 3 20.16 40.99 28.98
C MET A 3 18.77 41.31 28.43
N SER A 4 18.68 41.38 27.11
CA SER A 4 17.41 41.44 26.38
C SER A 4 16.71 40.11 26.57
N GLY A 5 15.67 40.06 27.42
CA GLY A 5 14.77 38.94 27.48
C GLY A 5 14.05 38.82 26.13
N GLU A 6 14.28 37.77 25.39
CA GLU A 6 13.43 37.39 24.29
C GLU A 6 12.02 37.21 24.86
N GLN A 7 11.12 38.10 24.51
CA GLN A 7 9.69 37.89 24.73
C GLN A 7 9.28 36.74 23.84
N VAL A 8 9.12 35.56 24.44
CA VAL A 8 8.49 34.42 23.76
C VAL A 8 7.05 34.83 23.46
N GLU A 9 6.74 35.12 22.19
CA GLU A 9 5.34 35.36 21.79
C GLU A 9 4.49 34.20 22.27
N PRO A 10 3.33 34.44 22.88
CA PRO A 10 2.44 33.37 23.31
C PRO A 10 2.02 32.57 22.12
N GLN A 11 2.20 31.24 22.15
CA GLN A 11 1.78 30.34 21.10
C GLN A 11 0.25 30.41 20.96
N LEU A 12 -0.24 31.02 19.90
CA LEU A 12 -1.67 31.25 19.65
C LEU A 12 -2.45 29.94 19.33
N LEU A 13 -1.75 28.94 18.81
CA LEU A 13 -2.35 27.66 18.43
C LEU A 13 -1.91 26.53 19.38
N SER A 14 -2.71 25.47 19.46
CA SER A 14 -2.32 24.31 20.26
C SER A 14 -1.07 23.62 19.70
N LYS A 15 -0.22 23.09 20.61
CA LYS A 15 0.99 22.36 20.22
C LYS A 15 0.69 21.12 19.37
N ILE A 16 -0.47 20.47 19.56
CA ILE A 16 -0.91 19.32 18.77
C ILE A 16 -1.20 19.77 17.34
N ALA A 17 -1.92 20.88 17.16
CA ALA A 17 -2.31 21.37 15.84
C ALA A 17 -1.12 21.87 15.01
N THR A 18 -0.11 22.43 15.67
CA THR A 18 1.11 22.97 15.00
C THR A 18 2.25 21.97 14.89
N GLY A 19 2.11 20.79 15.52
CA GLY A 19 3.11 19.72 15.45
C GLY A 19 3.07 18.99 14.10
N ASP A 20 4.22 18.44 13.70
CA ASP A 20 4.37 17.66 12.44
C ASP A 20 3.84 16.20 12.56
N GLY A 21 2.85 15.98 13.41
CA GLY A 21 2.27 14.64 13.61
C GLY A 21 1.49 14.12 12.41
N HIS A 22 1.09 15.00 11.47
CA HIS A 22 0.49 14.60 10.18
C HIS A 22 1.53 14.21 9.13
N ALA A 23 2.81 14.50 9.40
CA ALA A 23 3.95 14.19 8.52
C ALA A 23 3.86 14.81 7.11
N GLU A 24 3.38 16.05 7.01
CA GLU A 24 3.25 16.77 5.72
C GLU A 24 4.58 16.99 4.99
N HIS A 25 5.70 16.88 5.71
CA HIS A 25 7.06 16.94 5.16
C HIS A 25 7.65 15.56 4.84
N SER A 26 6.80 14.51 4.83
CA SER A 26 7.24 13.17 4.48
C SER A 26 7.38 12.98 2.96
N PRO A 27 8.19 12.00 2.52
CA PRO A 27 8.31 11.65 1.11
C PRO A 27 6.96 11.31 0.45
N TYR A 28 5.99 10.83 1.22
CA TYR A 28 4.64 10.58 0.72
C TYR A 28 3.97 11.84 0.19
N PHE A 29 3.96 12.93 0.98
CA PHE A 29 3.39 14.21 0.57
C PHE A 29 4.25 14.95 -0.47
N ASP A 30 5.56 14.81 -0.40
CA ASP A 30 6.44 15.37 -1.44
C ASP A 30 6.19 14.70 -2.80
N GLY A 31 5.90 13.39 -2.79
CA GLY A 31 5.47 12.66 -3.98
C GLY A 31 4.13 13.15 -4.55
N TRP A 32 3.19 13.51 -3.67
CA TRP A 32 1.93 14.13 -4.06
C TRP A 32 2.14 15.49 -4.72
N LYS A 33 2.90 16.38 -4.08
CA LYS A 33 3.23 17.71 -4.63
C LYS A 33 3.91 17.61 -6.00
N ALA A 34 4.82 16.66 -6.17
CA ALA A 34 5.49 16.45 -7.45
C ALA A 34 4.50 16.03 -8.55
N TYR A 35 3.53 15.19 -8.24
CA TYR A 35 2.46 14.81 -9.17
C TYR A 35 1.52 15.99 -9.46
N GLU A 36 1.06 16.73 -8.45
CA GLU A 36 0.16 17.88 -8.63
C GLU A 36 0.77 18.97 -9.50
N ASN A 37 2.08 19.20 -9.37
CA ASN A 37 2.80 20.20 -10.14
C ASN A 37 3.06 19.80 -11.60
N ASP A 38 3.13 18.53 -11.92
CA ASP A 38 3.51 18.01 -13.23
C ASP A 38 2.82 16.65 -13.50
N PRO A 39 1.48 16.56 -13.54
CA PRO A 39 0.78 15.30 -13.68
C PRO A 39 0.94 14.70 -15.09
N PHE A 40 1.14 13.40 -15.18
CA PHE A 40 1.06 12.67 -16.44
C PHE A 40 -0.34 12.77 -17.04
N HIS A 41 -0.40 13.08 -18.33
CA HIS A 41 -1.64 13.03 -19.11
C HIS A 41 -1.37 12.38 -20.46
N PRO A 42 -2.22 11.44 -20.93
CA PRO A 42 -1.96 10.64 -22.13
C PRO A 42 -1.88 11.44 -23.45
N THR A 43 -2.42 12.65 -23.48
CA THR A 43 -2.39 13.52 -24.67
C THR A 43 -1.73 14.86 -24.43
N GLU A 44 -1.81 15.43 -23.22
CA GLU A 44 -1.38 16.80 -22.94
C GLU A 44 0.02 16.84 -22.30
N ASN A 45 0.39 15.82 -21.48
CA ASN A 45 1.65 15.79 -20.79
C ASN A 45 2.23 14.36 -20.65
N LEU A 46 2.77 13.84 -21.73
CA LEU A 46 3.40 12.50 -21.76
C LEU A 46 4.64 12.39 -20.89
N ASN A 47 5.26 13.50 -20.47
CA ASN A 47 6.48 13.53 -19.66
C ASN A 47 6.21 13.80 -18.20
N GLY A 48 4.97 14.02 -17.81
CA GLY A 48 4.56 14.26 -16.43
C GLY A 48 4.78 13.07 -15.51
N VAL A 49 4.62 13.30 -14.22
CA VAL A 49 4.76 12.29 -13.16
C VAL A 49 3.57 11.35 -13.17
N ILE A 50 3.82 10.03 -13.23
CA ILE A 50 2.76 9.01 -13.07
C ILE A 50 2.57 8.74 -11.58
N GLN A 51 1.32 8.87 -11.10
CA GLN A 51 0.99 8.62 -9.71
C GLN A 51 0.86 7.12 -9.42
N MET A 52 1.85 6.56 -8.72
CA MET A 52 1.85 5.17 -8.27
C MET A 52 2.09 5.03 -6.76
N GLY A 53 2.12 6.14 -6.03
CA GLY A 53 2.25 6.18 -4.57
C GLY A 53 0.92 6.10 -3.83
N LEU A 54 -0.20 6.40 -4.52
CA LEU A 54 -1.54 6.46 -3.92
C LEU A 54 -2.26 5.12 -4.05
N ALA A 55 -2.72 4.57 -2.93
CA ALA A 55 -3.43 3.28 -2.89
C ALA A 55 -4.91 3.44 -3.25
N GLU A 56 -5.24 3.54 -4.53
CA GLU A 56 -6.61 3.59 -5.07
C GLU A 56 -6.87 2.43 -6.02
N ASN A 57 -8.13 1.99 -6.04
CA ASN A 57 -8.62 1.01 -7.01
C ASN A 57 -9.52 1.73 -8.02
N GLN A 58 -8.99 2.02 -9.20
CA GLN A 58 -9.72 2.66 -10.31
C GLN A 58 -10.10 1.65 -11.40
N LEU A 59 -9.78 0.36 -11.21
CA LEU A 59 -9.94 -0.65 -12.25
C LEU A 59 -11.39 -1.01 -12.54
N THR A 60 -12.32 -0.66 -11.66
CA THR A 60 -13.75 -1.04 -11.72
C THR A 60 -14.69 0.16 -11.65
N ALA A 61 -14.18 1.38 -11.87
CA ALA A 61 -14.99 2.60 -11.85
C ALA A 61 -16.14 2.53 -12.87
N ASP A 62 -15.90 1.99 -14.05
CA ASP A 62 -16.89 1.78 -15.11
C ASP A 62 -18.12 0.98 -14.64
N LEU A 63 -17.95 -0.01 -13.79
CA LEU A 63 -19.05 -0.81 -13.25
C LEU A 63 -19.95 0.00 -12.29
N ILE A 64 -19.33 0.89 -11.53
CA ILE A 64 -20.05 1.79 -10.61
C ILE A 64 -20.79 2.87 -11.41
N GLU A 65 -20.14 3.46 -12.41
CA GLU A 65 -20.74 4.44 -13.30
C GLU A 65 -21.94 3.87 -14.06
N GLU A 66 -21.81 2.63 -14.56
CA GLU A 66 -22.93 1.89 -15.18
C GLU A 66 -24.09 1.70 -14.19
N TRP A 67 -23.78 1.26 -12.96
CA TRP A 67 -24.82 1.04 -11.95
C TRP A 67 -25.55 2.35 -11.59
N ILE A 68 -24.80 3.43 -11.32
CA ILE A 68 -25.40 4.74 -10.99
C ILE A 68 -26.28 5.26 -12.12
N THR A 69 -25.84 5.09 -13.37
CA THR A 69 -26.59 5.51 -14.56
C THR A 69 -27.93 4.77 -14.67
N ASN A 70 -27.94 3.49 -14.32
CA ASN A 70 -29.13 2.65 -14.42
C ASN A 70 -30.05 2.72 -13.18
N ASN A 71 -29.62 3.38 -12.09
CA ASN A 71 -30.37 3.50 -10.84
C ASN A 71 -30.45 4.97 -10.38
N PRO A 72 -31.05 5.86 -11.18
CA PRO A 72 -31.08 7.30 -10.88
C PRO A 72 -31.83 7.63 -9.57
N GLU A 73 -32.77 6.80 -9.13
CA GLU A 73 -33.52 6.96 -7.89
C GLU A 73 -32.65 6.86 -6.63
N ALA A 74 -31.46 6.23 -6.73
CA ALA A 74 -30.53 6.12 -5.62
C ALA A 74 -29.82 7.44 -5.27
N SER A 75 -30.00 8.50 -6.07
CA SER A 75 -29.41 9.82 -5.84
C SER A 75 -30.45 10.90 -5.70
N ILE A 76 -30.43 11.66 -4.60
CA ILE A 76 -31.31 12.83 -4.40
C ILE A 76 -31.05 13.97 -5.39
N CYS A 77 -30.01 13.90 -6.18
CA CYS A 77 -29.66 14.90 -7.21
C CYS A 77 -30.34 14.64 -8.56
N THR A 78 -31.16 13.60 -8.66
CA THR A 78 -31.92 13.24 -9.86
C THR A 78 -33.40 13.56 -9.70
N PRO A 79 -34.16 13.72 -10.80
CA PRO A 79 -35.63 13.88 -10.73
C PRO A 79 -36.33 12.70 -10.04
N GLU A 80 -35.80 11.50 -10.23
CA GLU A 80 -36.36 10.26 -9.67
C GLU A 80 -36.14 10.16 -8.14
N GLY A 81 -34.94 10.58 -7.68
CA GLY A 81 -34.56 10.42 -6.26
C GLY A 81 -34.84 11.63 -5.38
N VAL A 82 -35.20 12.80 -5.95
CA VAL A 82 -35.42 14.05 -5.18
C VAL A 82 -36.59 13.93 -4.17
N ARG A 83 -37.50 12.98 -4.37
CA ARG A 83 -38.59 12.70 -3.42
C ARG A 83 -38.09 12.34 -2.01
N ASP A 84 -36.90 11.74 -1.92
CA ASP A 84 -36.32 11.29 -0.65
C ASP A 84 -35.48 12.39 0.04
N PHE A 85 -35.32 13.56 -0.62
CA PHE A 85 -34.52 14.67 -0.12
C PHE A 85 -34.87 15.07 1.32
N ARG A 86 -36.17 15.24 1.62
CA ARG A 86 -36.60 15.70 2.96
C ARG A 86 -36.26 14.69 4.05
N ALA A 87 -36.36 13.41 3.76
CA ALA A 87 -35.97 12.37 4.70
C ALA A 87 -34.45 12.35 4.95
N LEU A 88 -33.68 12.44 3.88
CA LEU A 88 -32.21 12.32 3.94
C LEU A 88 -31.50 13.61 4.39
N ALA A 89 -32.13 14.79 4.24
CA ALA A 89 -31.54 16.06 4.66
C ALA A 89 -31.59 16.30 6.18
N ASN A 90 -32.34 15.51 6.93
CA ASN A 90 -32.47 15.65 8.39
C ASN A 90 -31.41 14.81 9.13
N PHE A 91 -31.23 15.12 10.41
CA PHE A 91 -30.40 14.32 11.32
C PHE A 91 -30.90 12.87 11.39
N GLN A 92 -29.95 11.94 11.33
CA GLN A 92 -30.16 10.51 11.42
C GLN A 92 -29.38 9.90 12.60
N ASP A 93 -29.52 8.61 12.80
CA ASP A 93 -28.79 7.89 13.84
C ASP A 93 -27.25 7.97 13.61
N TYR A 94 -26.53 8.25 14.68
CA TYR A 94 -25.05 8.32 14.66
C TYR A 94 -24.35 6.97 14.41
N HIS A 95 -25.10 5.86 14.43
CA HIS A 95 -24.57 4.60 13.90
C HIS A 95 -24.41 4.61 12.38
N GLY A 96 -25.23 5.37 11.71
CA GLY A 96 -25.52 5.33 10.28
C GLY A 96 -26.95 4.80 10.04
N LEU A 97 -27.48 5.02 8.84
CA LEU A 97 -28.80 4.56 8.44
C LEU A 97 -28.93 3.04 8.63
N PRO A 98 -30.04 2.53 9.17
CA PRO A 98 -30.24 1.08 9.37
C PRO A 98 -30.10 0.29 8.07
N GLU A 99 -30.68 0.77 6.96
CA GLU A 99 -30.55 0.15 5.65
C GLU A 99 -29.11 0.10 5.17
N PHE A 100 -28.32 1.15 5.43
CA PHE A 100 -26.90 1.17 5.07
C PHE A 100 -26.08 0.19 5.91
N ARG A 101 -26.30 0.15 7.23
CA ARG A 101 -25.62 -0.81 8.11
C ARG A 101 -25.91 -2.26 7.70
N ASN A 102 -27.17 -2.57 7.34
CA ASN A 102 -27.57 -3.88 6.84
C ASN A 102 -26.87 -4.21 5.51
N ALA A 103 -26.84 -3.28 4.55
CA ALA A 103 -26.19 -3.46 3.26
C ALA A 103 -24.66 -3.67 3.43
N VAL A 104 -24.02 -2.87 4.30
CA VAL A 104 -22.60 -3.00 4.64
C VAL A 104 -22.31 -4.35 5.31
N ALA A 105 -23.14 -4.80 6.26
CA ALA A 105 -22.96 -6.09 6.92
C ALA A 105 -22.97 -7.25 5.90
N LYS A 106 -23.91 -7.21 4.94
CA LYS A 106 -23.99 -8.18 3.85
C LYS A 106 -22.77 -8.10 2.92
N PHE A 107 -22.36 -6.89 2.54
CA PHE A 107 -21.18 -6.70 1.71
C PHE A 107 -19.89 -7.21 2.38
N MET A 108 -19.71 -6.89 3.68
CA MET A 108 -18.59 -7.43 4.45
C MET A 108 -18.58 -8.96 4.47
N ALA A 109 -19.75 -9.59 4.61
CA ALA A 109 -19.87 -11.05 4.57
C ALA A 109 -19.49 -11.59 3.17
N ARG A 110 -19.98 -10.96 2.09
CA ARG A 110 -19.68 -11.38 0.70
C ARG A 110 -18.21 -11.24 0.35
N ALA A 111 -17.57 -10.13 0.72
CA ALA A 111 -16.13 -9.94 0.54
C ALA A 111 -15.28 -11.00 1.28
N ARG A 112 -15.89 -11.74 2.20
CA ARG A 112 -15.29 -12.87 2.97
C ARG A 112 -15.87 -14.23 2.55
N GLY A 113 -16.45 -14.32 1.36
CA GLY A 113 -17.01 -15.56 0.81
C GLY A 113 -18.21 -16.09 1.61
N ASN A 114 -18.95 -15.24 2.30
CA ASN A 114 -20.11 -15.57 3.17
C ASN A 114 -19.78 -16.58 4.30
N ARG A 115 -18.51 -16.71 4.70
CA ARG A 115 -18.10 -17.62 5.78
C ARG A 115 -18.39 -17.07 7.17
N VAL A 116 -18.62 -15.75 7.26
CA VAL A 116 -18.98 -15.04 8.51
C VAL A 116 -20.19 -14.16 8.29
N ARG A 117 -20.91 -13.87 9.39
CA ARG A 117 -22.01 -12.92 9.40
C ARG A 117 -21.66 -11.77 10.34
N PHE A 118 -22.07 -10.58 9.95
CA PHE A 118 -21.89 -9.36 10.75
C PHE A 118 -23.25 -8.86 11.23
N ASP A 119 -23.32 -8.53 12.50
CA ASP A 119 -24.49 -7.92 13.11
C ASP A 119 -24.51 -6.41 12.77
N PRO A 120 -25.54 -5.90 12.04
CA PRO A 120 -25.63 -4.49 11.69
C PRO A 120 -25.65 -3.54 12.89
N ASP A 121 -26.12 -4.00 14.05
CA ASP A 121 -26.19 -3.19 15.25
C ASP A 121 -24.85 -3.03 15.97
N ARG A 122 -23.83 -3.80 15.56
CA ARG A 122 -22.44 -3.69 16.00
C ARG A 122 -21.58 -2.88 15.04
N ILE A 123 -22.16 -2.36 13.97
CA ILE A 123 -21.49 -1.50 12.99
C ILE A 123 -21.65 -0.03 13.39
N VAL A 124 -20.54 0.72 13.36
CA VAL A 124 -20.53 2.17 13.55
C VAL A 124 -19.80 2.81 12.38
N MET A 125 -20.41 3.83 11.76
CA MET A 125 -19.83 4.56 10.64
C MET A 125 -18.88 5.66 11.12
N SER A 126 -17.84 5.95 10.32
CA SER A 126 -16.88 7.01 10.56
C SER A 126 -16.34 7.58 9.25
N GLY A 127 -15.63 8.70 9.29
CA GLY A 127 -15.07 9.40 8.14
C GLY A 127 -13.87 8.69 7.51
N GLY A 128 -14.12 7.58 6.80
CA GLY A 128 -13.11 6.73 6.21
C GLY A 128 -12.38 5.85 7.24
N ALA A 129 -11.52 4.95 6.75
CA ALA A 129 -10.74 4.07 7.63
C ALA A 129 -9.86 4.85 8.61
N THR A 130 -9.34 6.00 8.22
CA THR A 130 -8.53 6.87 9.10
C THR A 130 -9.34 7.32 10.31
N GLY A 131 -10.57 7.81 10.09
CA GLY A 131 -11.49 8.15 11.18
C GLY A 131 -11.89 6.94 12.02
N ALA A 132 -12.10 5.78 11.39
CA ALA A 132 -12.42 4.55 12.11
C ALA A 132 -11.26 4.11 13.04
N HIS A 133 -10.02 4.17 12.57
CA HIS A 133 -8.85 3.90 13.39
C HIS A 133 -8.70 4.87 14.56
N GLU A 134 -8.86 6.18 14.27
CA GLU A 134 -8.79 7.21 15.31
C GLU A 134 -9.84 6.99 16.39
N VAL A 135 -11.11 6.80 16.01
CA VAL A 135 -12.21 6.56 16.96
C VAL A 135 -11.97 5.27 17.75
N THR A 136 -11.50 4.20 17.09
CA THR A 136 -11.19 2.94 17.78
C THR A 136 -10.07 3.13 18.80
N ALA A 137 -8.97 3.78 18.40
CA ALA A 137 -7.85 4.07 19.31
C ALA A 137 -8.29 4.94 20.48
N PHE A 138 -9.10 5.98 20.24
CA PHE A 138 -9.67 6.84 21.27
C PHE A 138 -10.55 6.05 22.28
N CYS A 139 -11.31 5.06 21.81
CA CYS A 139 -12.15 4.23 22.69
C CYS A 139 -11.33 3.26 23.55
N LEU A 140 -10.12 2.87 23.12
CA LEU A 140 -9.36 1.78 23.72
C LEU A 140 -8.16 2.23 24.55
N ALA A 141 -7.63 3.43 24.32
CA ALA A 141 -6.35 3.86 24.87
C ALA A 141 -6.34 5.34 25.25
N ASP A 142 -5.59 5.67 26.30
CA ASP A 142 -5.32 7.03 26.71
C ASP A 142 -4.04 7.58 26.02
N PRO A 143 -3.84 8.90 25.97
CA PRO A 143 -2.58 9.48 25.53
C PRO A 143 -1.39 8.90 26.32
N GLY A 144 -0.35 8.46 25.59
CA GLY A 144 0.83 7.79 26.15
C GLY A 144 0.75 6.27 26.20
N ASP A 145 -0.44 5.67 26.07
CA ASP A 145 -0.58 4.23 25.84
C ASP A 145 -0.09 3.84 24.43
N ALA A 146 0.13 2.54 24.21
CA ALA A 146 0.68 2.07 22.94
C ALA A 146 -0.11 0.94 22.29
N PHE A 147 -0.02 0.90 20.97
CA PHE A 147 -0.35 -0.27 20.16
C PHE A 147 0.91 -0.86 19.55
N LEU A 148 1.04 -2.19 19.58
CA LEU A 148 2.03 -2.92 18.79
C LEU A 148 1.59 -2.90 17.32
N VAL A 149 2.53 -2.72 16.38
CA VAL A 149 2.22 -2.72 14.93
C VAL A 149 3.31 -3.46 14.16
N PRO A 150 2.99 -4.52 13.41
CA PRO A 150 3.97 -5.22 12.57
C PRO A 150 4.54 -4.33 11.48
N THR A 151 5.87 -4.31 11.32
CA THR A 151 6.53 -3.59 10.23
C THR A 151 6.57 -4.42 8.94
N PRO A 152 6.53 -3.80 7.76
CA PRO A 152 6.22 -2.39 7.49
C PRO A 152 4.73 -2.08 7.65
N PHE A 153 4.40 -0.85 8.03
CA PHE A 153 3.02 -0.40 8.21
C PHE A 153 2.82 1.05 7.74
N ASP A 154 1.57 1.39 7.40
CA ASP A 154 1.17 2.68 6.82
C ASP A 154 0.20 3.41 7.74
N ARG A 155 0.63 3.82 8.96
CA ARG A 155 -0.23 4.71 9.76
C ARG A 155 0.49 5.38 10.92
N ASP A 156 0.12 6.65 11.13
CA ASP A 156 0.44 7.36 12.35
C ASP A 156 -0.84 7.81 13.06
N LEU A 157 -1.19 7.14 14.16
CA LEU A 157 -2.33 7.47 15.02
C LEU A 157 -1.99 8.47 16.12
N ARG A 158 -0.72 8.84 16.28
CA ARG A 158 -0.23 9.62 17.42
C ARG A 158 -0.75 11.05 17.43
N TRP A 159 -0.94 11.62 16.24
CA TRP A 159 -1.17 13.06 16.12
C TRP A 159 -2.33 13.57 16.97
N ARG A 160 -3.51 12.96 16.84
CA ARG A 160 -4.69 13.43 17.59
C ARG A 160 -4.98 12.60 18.85
N THR A 161 -4.69 11.33 18.86
CA THR A 161 -4.98 10.44 19.98
C THR A 161 -3.91 10.48 21.08
N GLY A 162 -2.69 10.88 20.74
CA GLY A 162 -1.56 10.82 21.65
C GLY A 162 -1.06 9.42 21.98
N VAL A 163 -1.59 8.37 21.31
CA VAL A 163 -1.11 6.99 21.47
C VAL A 163 0.24 6.80 20.80
N GLN A 164 1.01 5.81 21.26
CA GLN A 164 2.30 5.45 20.67
C GLN A 164 2.12 4.21 19.78
N LEU A 165 2.92 4.12 18.71
CA LEU A 165 3.05 2.90 17.91
C LEU A 165 4.39 2.25 18.21
N VAL A 166 4.36 1.01 18.70
CA VAL A 166 5.55 0.21 18.99
C VAL A 166 5.74 -0.81 17.87
N PRO A 167 6.81 -0.68 17.08
CA PRO A 167 7.02 -1.57 15.94
C PRO A 167 7.32 -3.01 16.39
N VAL A 168 6.62 -3.97 15.79
CA VAL A 168 6.96 -5.39 15.83
C VAL A 168 7.79 -5.69 14.60
N VAL A 169 9.08 -5.95 14.79
CA VAL A 169 10.02 -6.10 13.67
C VAL A 169 9.73 -7.37 12.88
N CYS A 170 9.39 -7.19 11.59
CA CYS A 170 9.24 -8.25 10.61
C CYS A 170 10.27 -8.02 9.49
N GLU A 171 11.03 -9.05 9.12
CA GLU A 171 12.18 -8.96 8.24
C GLU A 171 11.92 -9.59 6.87
N SER A 172 12.63 -9.12 5.83
CA SER A 172 12.54 -9.69 4.48
C SER A 172 13.06 -11.13 4.40
N SER A 173 13.91 -11.53 5.34
CA SER A 173 14.44 -12.89 5.45
C SER A 173 13.35 -13.97 5.62
N ASN A 174 12.21 -13.60 6.23
CA ASN A 174 11.04 -14.46 6.37
C ASN A 174 9.81 -13.91 5.61
N ASN A 175 10.02 -13.12 4.55
CA ASN A 175 8.96 -12.47 3.79
C ASN A 175 8.06 -11.54 4.62
N PHE A 176 8.62 -10.89 5.64
CA PHE A 176 7.92 -10.00 6.58
C PHE A 176 6.77 -10.68 7.35
N LYS A 177 6.84 -12.00 7.52
CA LYS A 177 5.81 -12.75 8.27
C LYS A 177 5.85 -12.37 9.74
N LEU A 178 4.69 -12.06 10.32
CA LEU A 178 4.53 -11.84 11.75
C LEU A 178 4.73 -13.15 12.52
N THR A 179 5.60 -13.12 13.52
CA THR A 179 5.88 -14.28 14.36
C THR A 179 5.56 -14.03 15.83
N ARG A 180 5.24 -15.09 16.58
CA ARG A 180 5.01 -14.99 18.01
C ARG A 180 6.24 -14.43 18.74
N THR A 181 7.44 -14.83 18.35
CA THR A 181 8.70 -14.34 18.92
C THR A 181 8.85 -12.82 18.75
N ALA A 182 8.53 -12.30 17.57
CA ALA A 182 8.59 -10.85 17.31
C ALA A 182 7.56 -10.07 18.16
N LEU A 183 6.34 -10.62 18.33
CA LEU A 183 5.33 -10.05 19.21
C LEU A 183 5.78 -9.98 20.67
N GLU A 184 6.31 -11.08 21.20
CA GLU A 184 6.83 -11.14 22.58
C GLU A 184 7.99 -10.14 22.78
N ALA A 185 8.93 -10.09 21.84
CA ALA A 185 10.07 -9.17 21.93
C ALA A 185 9.62 -7.70 21.95
N ALA A 186 8.66 -7.32 21.11
CA ALA A 186 8.12 -5.97 21.07
C ALA A 186 7.34 -5.62 22.35
N TYR A 187 6.55 -6.56 22.87
CA TYR A 187 5.79 -6.40 24.11
C TYR A 187 6.72 -6.19 25.33
N GLU A 188 7.73 -7.07 25.52
CA GLU A 188 8.67 -6.95 26.61
C GLU A 188 9.51 -5.68 26.52
N LYS A 189 9.96 -5.30 25.30
CA LYS A 189 10.66 -4.03 25.09
C LYS A 189 9.80 -2.81 25.46
N ALA A 190 8.52 -2.82 25.15
CA ALA A 190 7.61 -1.74 25.57
C ALA A 190 7.50 -1.68 27.10
N LYS A 191 7.36 -2.83 27.75
CA LYS A 191 7.28 -2.96 29.19
C LYS A 191 8.57 -2.49 29.90
N GLU A 192 9.74 -2.84 29.40
CA GLU A 192 11.04 -2.35 29.89
C GLU A 192 11.14 -0.80 29.83
N ASN A 193 10.52 -0.19 28.84
CA ASN A 193 10.45 1.26 28.70
C ASN A 193 9.27 1.90 29.45
N ASN A 194 8.57 1.15 30.32
CA ASN A 194 7.39 1.60 31.06
C ASN A 194 6.25 2.12 30.15
N ILE A 195 6.12 1.57 28.94
CA ILE A 195 5.04 1.88 28.01
C ILE A 195 3.91 0.85 28.20
N ARG A 196 2.72 1.34 28.48
CA ARG A 196 1.54 0.49 28.63
C ARG A 196 0.99 0.08 27.27
N VAL A 197 1.13 -1.19 26.91
CA VAL A 197 0.56 -1.74 25.67
C VAL A 197 -0.92 -2.03 25.88
N LYS A 198 -1.78 -1.38 25.11
CA LYS A 198 -3.23 -1.54 25.12
C LYS A 198 -3.75 -2.49 24.06
N GLY A 199 -2.98 -2.65 22.99
CA GLY A 199 -3.42 -3.51 21.90
C GLY A 199 -2.36 -3.80 20.85
N LEU A 200 -2.78 -4.63 19.91
CA LEU A 200 -2.08 -4.94 18.66
C LEU A 200 -2.95 -4.42 17.50
N LEU A 201 -2.36 -3.72 16.54
CA LEU A 201 -3.01 -3.30 15.32
C LEU A 201 -2.36 -4.05 14.16
N ILE A 202 -3.16 -4.81 13.40
CA ILE A 202 -2.72 -5.50 12.19
C ILE A 202 -3.56 -5.06 10.99
N THR A 203 -2.98 -5.09 9.80
CA THR A 203 -3.71 -4.91 8.52
C THR A 203 -3.65 -6.22 7.74
N ASN A 204 -4.78 -6.83 7.48
CA ASN A 204 -4.90 -8.10 6.77
C ASN A 204 -6.06 -8.07 5.78
N PRO A 205 -5.83 -8.15 4.46
CA PRO A 205 -4.54 -8.21 3.76
C PRO A 205 -3.63 -7.01 4.02
N SER A 206 -2.31 -7.23 4.01
CA SER A 206 -1.30 -6.27 4.46
C SER A 206 -1.11 -5.09 3.50
N ASN A 207 -1.04 -3.90 4.04
CA ASN A 207 -0.46 -2.71 3.42
C ASN A 207 0.86 -2.39 4.16
N PRO A 208 2.01 -2.39 3.48
CA PRO A 208 2.24 -2.29 2.02
C PRO A 208 2.54 -3.61 1.29
N LEU A 209 2.48 -4.76 1.94
CA LEU A 209 3.02 -6.02 1.40
C LEU A 209 2.14 -6.68 0.33
N GLY A 210 0.80 -6.47 0.37
CA GLY A 210 -0.15 -7.15 -0.50
C GLY A 210 -0.30 -8.65 -0.21
N THR A 211 0.06 -9.08 1.00
CA THR A 211 -0.01 -10.46 1.46
C THR A 211 -1.14 -10.69 2.44
N ILE A 212 -1.60 -11.93 2.54
CA ILE A 212 -2.61 -12.37 3.50
C ILE A 212 -1.90 -13.12 4.64
N MET A 213 -2.34 -12.89 5.88
CA MET A 213 -1.92 -13.70 7.01
C MET A 213 -2.63 -15.06 6.97
N ASP A 214 -1.87 -16.13 7.14
CA ASP A 214 -2.43 -17.47 7.23
C ASP A 214 -3.19 -17.69 8.55
N THR A 215 -4.05 -18.71 8.58
CA THR A 215 -4.86 -19.09 9.74
C THR A 215 -4.02 -19.35 10.98
N GLU A 216 -2.84 -19.98 10.84
CA GLU A 216 -1.92 -20.23 11.93
C GLU A 216 -1.42 -18.93 12.56
N THR A 217 -1.01 -17.97 11.75
CA THR A 217 -0.58 -16.63 12.20
C THR A 217 -1.71 -15.90 12.93
N LEU A 218 -2.93 -15.88 12.34
CA LEU A 218 -4.10 -15.25 12.97
C LEU A 218 -4.46 -15.92 14.31
N THR A 219 -4.47 -17.23 14.36
CA THR A 219 -4.69 -17.99 15.60
C THR A 219 -3.63 -17.65 16.66
N SER A 220 -2.36 -17.60 16.27
CA SER A 220 -1.26 -17.20 17.17
C SER A 220 -1.44 -15.77 17.70
N VAL A 221 -1.92 -14.84 16.85
CA VAL A 221 -2.26 -13.47 17.25
C VAL A 221 -3.38 -13.45 18.28
N VAL A 222 -4.47 -14.22 18.07
CA VAL A 222 -5.59 -14.30 19.01
C VAL A 222 -5.13 -14.89 20.36
N HIS A 223 -4.29 -15.92 20.35
CA HIS A 223 -3.71 -16.45 21.58
C HIS A 223 -2.85 -15.42 22.32
N PHE A 224 -2.03 -14.65 21.57
CA PHE A 224 -1.19 -13.62 22.16
C PHE A 224 -2.01 -12.53 22.85
N ILE A 225 -3.02 -11.97 22.18
CA ILE A 225 -3.83 -10.90 22.74
C ILE A 225 -4.64 -11.36 23.96
N ASN A 226 -5.12 -12.60 23.96
CA ASN A 226 -5.84 -13.19 25.09
C ASN A 226 -4.90 -13.40 26.29
N GLU A 227 -3.70 -13.91 26.09
CA GLU A 227 -2.68 -14.10 27.13
C GLU A 227 -2.27 -12.78 27.77
N LYS A 228 -1.98 -11.76 26.95
CA LYS A 228 -1.57 -10.43 27.44
C LYS A 228 -2.75 -9.58 27.90
N ARG A 229 -3.99 -9.99 27.63
CA ARG A 229 -5.23 -9.25 27.90
C ARG A 229 -5.22 -7.84 27.28
N ILE A 230 -4.82 -7.76 26.02
CA ILE A 230 -4.78 -6.54 25.22
C ILE A 230 -5.76 -6.63 24.06
N HIS A 231 -6.13 -5.49 23.49
CA HIS A 231 -7.05 -5.43 22.35
C HIS A 231 -6.39 -5.82 21.03
N LEU A 232 -7.17 -6.32 20.08
CA LEU A 232 -6.80 -6.49 18.70
C LEU A 232 -7.63 -5.55 17.83
N ILE A 233 -6.98 -4.67 17.07
CA ILE A 233 -7.57 -3.92 15.98
C ILE A 233 -7.12 -4.60 14.68
N CYS A 234 -8.05 -5.22 13.95
CA CYS A 234 -7.78 -5.85 12.67
C CYS A 234 -8.33 -4.98 11.55
N ASP A 235 -7.46 -4.32 10.79
CA ASP A 235 -7.84 -3.56 9.61
C ASP A 235 -7.97 -4.51 8.41
N GLU A 236 -9.22 -4.79 8.01
CA GLU A 236 -9.55 -5.69 6.91
C GLU A 236 -9.99 -4.94 5.64
N ILE A 237 -9.53 -3.71 5.46
CA ILE A 237 -9.91 -2.80 4.38
C ILE A 237 -9.69 -3.36 2.96
N TYR A 238 -8.82 -4.37 2.82
CA TYR A 238 -8.48 -5.02 1.55
C TYR A 238 -9.13 -6.41 1.39
N ALA A 239 -10.10 -6.79 2.22
CA ALA A 239 -10.71 -8.13 2.23
C ALA A 239 -11.28 -8.56 0.86
N GLY A 240 -11.87 -7.63 0.11
CA GLY A 240 -12.43 -7.86 -1.23
C GLY A 240 -11.42 -7.69 -2.38
N THR A 241 -10.17 -7.34 -2.10
CA THR A 241 -9.13 -7.17 -3.14
C THR A 241 -8.29 -8.44 -3.37
N VAL A 242 -8.73 -9.58 -2.90
CA VAL A 242 -8.02 -10.85 -3.03
C VAL A 242 -8.18 -11.39 -4.44
N PHE A 243 -7.08 -11.71 -5.10
CA PHE A 243 -7.06 -12.16 -6.49
C PHE A 243 -6.24 -13.44 -6.72
N GLY A 244 -5.72 -14.05 -5.67
CA GLY A 244 -4.90 -15.26 -5.73
C GLY A 244 -5.03 -16.12 -4.48
N GLU A 245 -4.51 -17.34 -4.54
CA GLU A 245 -4.45 -18.27 -3.41
C GLU A 245 -3.23 -18.01 -2.50
N PRO A 246 -3.36 -18.30 -1.20
CA PRO A 246 -4.57 -18.73 -0.49
C PRO A 246 -5.61 -17.62 -0.39
N GLY A 247 -6.90 -18.01 -0.24
CA GLY A 247 -8.00 -17.07 -0.02
C GLY A 247 -7.89 -16.33 1.31
N PHE A 248 -8.60 -15.22 1.43
CA PHE A 248 -8.62 -14.41 2.65
C PHE A 248 -9.34 -15.13 3.80
N THR A 249 -8.74 -15.13 4.97
CA THR A 249 -9.38 -15.53 6.24
C THR A 249 -9.54 -14.31 7.12
N SER A 250 -10.77 -14.00 7.52
CA SER A 250 -11.07 -12.91 8.44
C SER A 250 -10.76 -13.31 9.88
N ILE A 251 -10.39 -12.33 10.71
CA ILE A 251 -10.29 -12.55 12.15
C ILE A 251 -11.62 -13.02 12.75
N ALA A 252 -12.74 -12.63 12.15
CA ALA A 252 -14.08 -13.09 12.54
C ALA A 252 -14.28 -14.60 12.37
N GLU A 253 -13.65 -15.23 11.36
CA GLU A 253 -13.67 -16.69 11.17
C GLU A 253 -12.93 -17.39 12.30
N ILE A 254 -11.73 -16.91 12.62
CA ILE A 254 -10.90 -17.46 13.72
C ILE A 254 -11.64 -17.44 15.06
N ILE A 255 -12.40 -16.38 15.32
CA ILE A 255 -13.15 -16.24 16.57
C ILE A 255 -14.33 -17.22 16.63
N GLN A 256 -14.99 -17.49 15.50
CA GLN A 256 -16.13 -18.41 15.44
C GLN A 256 -15.71 -19.86 15.66
N GLU A 257 -14.52 -20.23 15.20
CA GLU A 257 -13.97 -21.58 15.34
C GLU A 257 -13.52 -21.92 16.79
N HIS A 258 -13.28 -20.91 17.62
CA HIS A 258 -12.72 -21.07 18.96
C HIS A 258 -13.61 -20.40 20.03
N ASP A 259 -14.51 -21.15 20.64
CA ASP A 259 -15.48 -20.66 21.65
C ASP A 259 -14.86 -20.01 22.91
N ASN A 260 -13.58 -20.26 23.19
CA ASN A 260 -12.89 -19.78 24.40
C ASN A 260 -12.20 -18.40 24.22
N ASN A 261 -12.38 -17.75 23.09
CA ASN A 261 -11.74 -16.46 22.82
C ASN A 261 -12.55 -15.31 23.46
N ASN A 262 -11.83 -14.38 24.06
CA ASN A 262 -12.43 -13.16 24.59
C ASN A 262 -12.75 -12.19 23.42
N LYS A 263 -13.95 -12.36 22.84
CA LYS A 263 -14.43 -11.58 21.68
C LYS A 263 -14.44 -10.08 21.99
N ASP A 264 -14.60 -9.68 23.24
CA ASP A 264 -14.65 -8.27 23.66
C ASP A 264 -13.34 -7.52 23.43
N LEU A 265 -12.23 -8.25 23.21
CA LEU A 265 -10.94 -7.65 22.88
C LEU A 265 -10.74 -7.41 21.39
N ILE A 266 -11.67 -7.84 20.51
CA ILE A 266 -11.45 -7.87 19.06
C ILE A 266 -12.34 -6.86 18.35
N HIS A 267 -11.70 -6.03 17.52
CA HIS A 267 -12.31 -4.95 16.77
C HIS A 267 -11.85 -5.01 15.32
N ILE A 268 -12.78 -4.92 14.38
CA ILE A 268 -12.50 -4.90 12.95
C ILE A 268 -12.70 -3.47 12.45
N VAL A 269 -11.69 -2.94 11.78
CA VAL A 269 -11.80 -1.72 10.98
C VAL A 269 -11.94 -2.11 9.52
N TYR A 270 -12.90 -1.48 8.84
CA TYR A 270 -13.16 -1.73 7.43
C TYR A 270 -13.51 -0.42 6.71
N SER A 271 -13.51 -0.44 5.38
CA SER A 271 -13.92 0.71 4.57
C SER A 271 -14.25 0.27 3.16
N LEU A 272 -15.15 0.98 2.50
CA LEU A 272 -15.46 0.79 1.09
C LEU A 272 -14.42 1.43 0.14
N SER A 273 -13.44 2.13 0.69
CA SER A 273 -12.43 2.88 -0.08
C SER A 273 -11.58 2.02 -1.03
N LYS A 274 -11.31 0.75 -0.67
CA LYS A 274 -10.42 -0.11 -1.44
C LYS A 274 -11.17 -1.20 -2.18
N ASP A 275 -12.04 -1.90 -1.49
CA ASP A 275 -12.81 -3.00 -2.06
C ASP A 275 -13.81 -2.50 -3.11
N LEU A 276 -14.53 -1.41 -2.83
CA LEU A 276 -15.45 -0.79 -3.80
C LEU A 276 -14.78 0.29 -4.67
N GLY A 277 -13.59 0.79 -4.29
CA GLY A 277 -12.86 1.79 -5.07
C GLY A 277 -13.43 3.21 -4.97
N VAL A 278 -14.09 3.56 -3.86
CA VAL A 278 -14.71 4.89 -3.64
C VAL A 278 -14.12 5.62 -2.43
N PRO A 279 -12.79 5.91 -2.43
CA PRO A 279 -12.14 6.54 -1.28
C PRO A 279 -12.66 7.95 -0.97
N GLY A 280 -13.15 8.67 -1.99
CA GLY A 280 -13.73 10.02 -1.87
C GLY A 280 -15.04 10.06 -1.10
N PHE A 281 -15.76 8.96 -0.98
CA PHE A 281 -17.03 8.89 -0.24
C PHE A 281 -16.84 8.81 1.27
N ARG A 282 -15.61 8.63 1.74
CA ARG A 282 -15.22 8.69 3.15
C ARG A 282 -16.01 7.75 4.06
N VAL A 283 -16.24 6.50 3.62
CA VAL A 283 -16.92 5.49 4.42
C VAL A 283 -15.92 4.67 5.21
N GLY A 284 -15.86 4.88 6.52
CA GLY A 284 -15.15 4.06 7.49
C GLY A 284 -16.13 3.26 8.34
N ILE A 285 -15.75 2.07 8.74
CA ILE A 285 -16.58 1.12 9.45
C ILE A 285 -15.81 0.59 10.63
N ILE A 286 -16.41 0.66 11.81
CA ILE A 286 -15.93 0.03 13.02
C ILE A 286 -16.93 -1.09 13.35
N TYR A 287 -16.42 -2.30 13.48
CA TYR A 287 -17.19 -3.44 13.98
C TYR A 287 -16.54 -3.96 15.25
N SER A 288 -17.31 -4.10 16.32
CA SER A 288 -16.78 -4.60 17.58
C SER A 288 -17.72 -5.61 18.22
N TYR A 289 -17.15 -6.64 18.80
CA TYR A 289 -17.89 -7.59 19.63
C TYR A 289 -18.15 -7.05 21.03
N ASN A 290 -17.51 -5.95 21.41
CA ASN A 290 -17.65 -5.28 22.71
C ASN A 290 -18.71 -4.17 22.64
N ASP A 291 -19.83 -4.35 23.34
CA ASP A 291 -20.94 -3.39 23.35
C ASP A 291 -20.55 -2.02 23.89
N SER A 292 -19.63 -1.96 24.86
CA SER A 292 -19.14 -0.68 25.39
C SER A 292 -18.34 0.10 24.36
N VAL A 293 -17.55 -0.59 23.53
CA VAL A 293 -16.81 0.02 22.42
C VAL A 293 -17.76 0.52 21.35
N VAL A 294 -18.79 -0.26 20.99
CA VAL A 294 -19.84 0.16 20.04
C VAL A 294 -20.52 1.43 20.52
N GLN A 295 -20.93 1.49 21.80
CA GLN A 295 -21.58 2.65 22.39
C GLN A 295 -20.67 3.88 22.42
N CYS A 296 -19.38 3.70 22.75
CA CYS A 296 -18.41 4.79 22.75
C CYS A 296 -18.15 5.31 21.33
N ALA A 297 -17.88 4.42 20.39
CA ALA A 297 -17.67 4.75 18.98
C ALA A 297 -18.88 5.49 18.38
N ARG A 298 -20.10 5.08 18.73
CA ARG A 298 -21.34 5.75 18.30
C ARG A 298 -21.38 7.21 18.73
N LYS A 299 -20.98 7.52 19.98
CA LYS A 299 -20.91 8.92 20.46
C LYS A 299 -19.88 9.73 19.67
N MET A 300 -18.74 9.13 19.35
CA MET A 300 -17.67 9.78 18.59
C MET A 300 -18.02 9.94 17.11
N SER A 301 -18.86 9.10 16.54
CA SER A 301 -19.33 9.20 15.15
C SER A 301 -20.01 10.52 14.82
N SER A 302 -20.58 11.21 15.80
CA SER A 302 -21.19 12.54 15.60
C SER A 302 -20.20 13.57 15.03
N PHE A 303 -18.89 13.37 15.19
CA PHE A 303 -17.84 14.26 14.68
C PHE A 303 -17.33 13.90 13.27
N GLY A 304 -17.70 12.75 12.72
CA GLY A 304 -17.20 12.28 11.44
C GLY A 304 -18.13 11.30 10.73
N LEU A 305 -19.43 11.45 10.92
CA LEU A 305 -20.44 10.59 10.29
C LEU A 305 -20.44 10.80 8.77
N VAL A 306 -20.57 9.71 8.05
CA VAL A 306 -20.80 9.71 6.59
C VAL A 306 -22.11 10.40 6.27
N SER A 307 -22.15 11.26 5.23
CA SER A 307 -23.39 11.95 4.85
C SER A 307 -24.51 10.95 4.54
N THR A 308 -25.74 11.29 4.92
CA THR A 308 -26.91 10.43 4.69
C THR A 308 -27.17 10.18 3.20
N GLN A 309 -26.89 11.14 2.34
CA GLN A 309 -26.95 10.97 0.88
C GLN A 309 -25.98 9.88 0.40
N THR A 310 -24.74 9.90 0.88
CA THR A 310 -23.73 8.87 0.55
C THR A 310 -24.18 7.50 1.08
N GLN A 311 -24.70 7.46 2.30
CA GLN A 311 -25.22 6.23 2.90
C GLN A 311 -26.40 5.67 2.10
N HIS A 312 -27.34 6.49 1.66
CA HIS A 312 -28.51 6.09 0.87
C HIS A 312 -28.10 5.52 -0.49
N LEU A 313 -27.24 6.24 -1.25
CA LEU A 313 -26.70 5.76 -2.52
C LEU A 313 -26.04 4.39 -2.37
N LEU A 314 -25.15 4.27 -1.39
CA LEU A 314 -24.41 3.05 -1.17
C LEU A 314 -25.28 1.92 -0.59
N ALA A 315 -26.30 2.24 0.22
CA ALA A 315 -27.26 1.24 0.68
C ALA A 315 -28.00 0.60 -0.48
N SER A 316 -28.45 1.39 -1.43
CA SER A 316 -29.11 0.93 -2.66
C SER A 316 -28.17 0.05 -3.48
N MET A 317 -26.96 0.53 -3.74
CA MET A 317 -25.94 -0.19 -4.53
C MET A 317 -25.52 -1.52 -3.89
N LEU A 318 -25.24 -1.53 -2.60
CA LEU A 318 -24.78 -2.73 -1.89
C LEU A 318 -25.92 -3.72 -1.60
N SER A 319 -27.17 -3.30 -1.73
CA SER A 319 -28.34 -4.19 -1.64
C SER A 319 -28.64 -4.91 -2.95
N ASP A 320 -28.10 -4.45 -4.06
CA ASP A 320 -28.12 -5.14 -5.34
C ASP A 320 -27.12 -6.30 -5.33
N GLU A 321 -27.61 -7.48 -4.95
CA GLU A 321 -26.77 -8.65 -4.72
C GLU A 321 -26.11 -9.14 -6.02
N GLU A 322 -26.77 -9.03 -7.17
CA GLU A 322 -26.23 -9.39 -8.47
C GLU A 322 -25.09 -8.46 -8.89
N PHE A 323 -25.28 -7.16 -8.69
CA PHE A 323 -24.22 -6.17 -8.91
C PHE A 323 -23.00 -6.46 -8.03
N VAL A 324 -23.21 -6.68 -6.73
CA VAL A 324 -22.11 -6.91 -5.78
C VAL A 324 -21.30 -8.15 -6.16
N ASP A 325 -21.95 -9.26 -6.51
CA ASP A 325 -21.26 -10.49 -6.90
C ASP A 325 -20.47 -10.30 -8.21
N ARG A 326 -21.08 -9.67 -9.21
CA ARG A 326 -20.41 -9.29 -10.46
C ARG A 326 -19.23 -8.38 -10.22
N PHE A 327 -19.39 -7.36 -9.39
CA PHE A 327 -18.36 -6.38 -9.06
C PHE A 327 -17.15 -7.03 -8.39
N LEU A 328 -17.34 -7.80 -7.32
CA LEU A 328 -16.25 -8.46 -6.60
C LEU A 328 -15.49 -9.44 -7.50
N SER A 329 -16.21 -10.23 -8.30
CA SER A 329 -15.61 -11.18 -9.25
C SER A 329 -14.77 -10.45 -10.31
N GLU A 330 -15.30 -9.38 -10.90
CA GLU A 330 -14.61 -8.64 -11.93
C GLU A 330 -13.42 -7.84 -11.38
N SER A 331 -13.54 -7.26 -10.19
CA SER A 331 -12.45 -6.59 -9.48
C SER A 331 -11.26 -7.55 -9.27
N ALA A 332 -11.51 -8.75 -8.77
CA ALA A 332 -10.46 -9.75 -8.57
C ALA A 332 -9.76 -10.13 -9.89
N LYS A 333 -10.52 -10.32 -10.98
CA LYS A 333 -9.95 -10.62 -12.31
C LYS A 333 -9.07 -9.48 -12.83
N ARG A 334 -9.54 -8.22 -12.73
CA ARG A 334 -8.80 -7.05 -13.21
C ARG A 334 -7.55 -6.82 -12.38
N LEU A 335 -7.61 -6.97 -11.06
CA LEU A 335 -6.45 -6.92 -10.17
C LEU A 335 -5.42 -8.00 -10.51
N ALA A 336 -5.85 -9.26 -10.67
CA ALA A 336 -4.97 -10.36 -11.07
C ALA A 336 -4.28 -10.12 -12.42
N ARG A 337 -5.03 -9.59 -13.42
CA ARG A 337 -4.47 -9.24 -14.73
C ARG A 337 -3.39 -8.16 -14.59
N ARG A 338 -3.71 -7.07 -13.90
CA ARG A 338 -2.82 -5.93 -13.72
C ARG A 338 -1.56 -6.29 -12.92
N TYR A 339 -1.71 -7.07 -11.86
CA TYR A 339 -0.61 -7.63 -11.09
C TYR A 339 0.37 -8.42 -11.98
N ARG A 340 -0.15 -9.34 -12.80
CA ARG A 340 0.68 -10.14 -13.72
C ARG A 340 1.41 -9.30 -14.77
N VAL A 341 0.75 -8.28 -15.34
CA VAL A 341 1.38 -7.38 -16.31
C VAL A 341 2.54 -6.64 -15.66
N PHE A 342 2.31 -6.09 -14.48
CA PHE A 342 3.29 -5.27 -13.80
C PHE A 342 4.48 -6.08 -13.29
N THR A 343 4.24 -7.20 -12.62
CA THR A 343 5.31 -8.09 -12.11
C THR A 343 6.15 -8.69 -13.23
N ARG A 344 5.53 -9.06 -14.37
CA ARG A 344 6.27 -9.51 -15.55
C ARG A 344 7.17 -8.39 -16.09
N GLY A 345 6.65 -7.18 -16.20
CA GLY A 345 7.41 -6.02 -16.68
C GLY A 345 8.62 -5.70 -15.80
N LEU A 346 8.47 -5.74 -14.49
CA LEU A 346 9.55 -5.55 -13.51
C LEU A 346 10.56 -6.70 -13.56
N GLY A 347 10.10 -7.94 -13.68
CA GLY A 347 10.94 -9.13 -13.77
C GLY A 347 11.86 -9.12 -15.01
N GLN A 348 11.43 -8.53 -16.13
CA GLN A 348 12.27 -8.38 -17.35
C GLN A 348 13.53 -7.54 -17.13
N VAL A 349 13.53 -6.67 -16.15
CA VAL A 349 14.70 -5.85 -15.77
C VAL A 349 15.32 -6.29 -14.44
N GLY A 350 14.92 -7.45 -13.93
CA GLY A 350 15.50 -8.06 -12.74
C GLY A 350 15.08 -7.40 -11.41
N ILE A 351 14.01 -6.59 -11.39
CA ILE A 351 13.41 -6.10 -10.16
C ILE A 351 12.56 -7.23 -9.57
N LYS A 352 12.87 -7.60 -8.34
CA LYS A 352 12.09 -8.58 -7.57
C LYS A 352 11.00 -7.87 -6.77
N CYS A 353 9.87 -8.53 -6.62
CA CYS A 353 8.79 -8.11 -5.74
C CYS A 353 8.48 -9.22 -4.74
N LEU A 354 8.04 -8.84 -3.55
CA LEU A 354 7.41 -9.79 -2.66
C LEU A 354 6.18 -10.39 -3.37
N GLN A 355 6.02 -11.69 -3.30
CA GLN A 355 4.84 -12.33 -3.89
C GLN A 355 3.60 -11.92 -3.11
N SER A 356 2.63 -11.33 -3.81
CA SER A 356 1.36 -10.88 -3.24
C SER A 356 0.18 -11.55 -3.94
N ASN A 357 -0.92 -11.68 -3.23
CA ASN A 357 -2.17 -12.30 -3.70
C ASN A 357 -3.41 -11.44 -3.37
N ALA A 358 -3.19 -10.25 -2.81
CA ALA A 358 -4.23 -9.31 -2.44
C ALA A 358 -3.72 -7.86 -2.51
N GLY A 359 -4.62 -6.90 -2.29
CA GLY A 359 -4.28 -5.48 -2.26
C GLY A 359 -4.16 -4.86 -3.65
N LEU A 360 -3.61 -3.66 -3.68
CA LEU A 360 -3.57 -2.78 -4.86
C LEU A 360 -2.13 -2.48 -5.29
N PHE A 361 -1.14 -3.06 -4.63
CA PHE A 361 0.26 -2.65 -4.72
C PHE A 361 1.22 -3.83 -4.66
N LEU A 362 2.44 -3.54 -5.07
CA LEU A 362 3.59 -4.42 -4.98
C LEU A 362 4.60 -3.84 -4.00
N TRP A 363 5.32 -4.72 -3.32
CA TRP A 363 6.47 -4.40 -2.50
C TRP A 363 7.73 -4.78 -3.25
N MET A 364 8.41 -3.76 -3.85
CA MET A 364 9.55 -3.93 -4.76
C MET A 364 10.87 -3.88 -4.00
N ASP A 365 11.78 -4.80 -4.32
CA ASP A 365 13.17 -4.80 -3.88
C ASP A 365 14.05 -4.02 -4.88
N LEU A 366 14.40 -2.79 -4.54
CA LEU A 366 15.27 -1.93 -5.34
C LEU A 366 16.70 -1.82 -4.77
N ARG A 367 17.07 -2.64 -3.77
CA ARG A 367 18.41 -2.62 -3.14
C ARG A 367 19.56 -2.73 -4.14
N ARG A 368 19.34 -3.44 -5.26
CA ARG A 368 20.32 -3.56 -6.36
C ARG A 368 20.63 -2.26 -7.11
N LEU A 369 19.73 -1.28 -7.03
CA LEU A 369 19.86 0.02 -7.69
C LEU A 369 20.45 1.07 -6.74
N MET A 370 20.64 0.74 -5.47
CA MET A 370 21.23 1.63 -4.47
C MET A 370 22.75 1.49 -4.45
N LYS A 371 23.45 2.58 -4.13
CA LYS A 371 24.90 2.60 -3.95
C LYS A 371 25.35 1.78 -2.72
N ASN A 372 24.56 1.85 -1.66
CA ASN A 372 24.70 1.10 -0.41
C ASN A 372 23.31 0.92 0.22
N GLN A 373 23.19 0.10 1.26
CA GLN A 373 21.90 -0.19 1.90
C GLN A 373 21.68 0.71 3.12
N THR A 374 21.60 2.02 2.89
CA THR A 374 21.30 3.02 3.92
C THR A 374 20.04 3.81 3.56
N TRP A 375 19.43 4.44 4.57
CA TRP A 375 18.25 5.27 4.38
C TRP A 375 18.51 6.49 3.49
N GLU A 376 19.71 7.06 3.57
CA GLU A 376 20.15 8.17 2.72
C GLU A 376 20.19 7.74 1.25
N ALA A 377 20.72 6.53 0.96
CA ALA A 377 20.77 6.01 -0.40
C ALA A 377 19.37 5.63 -0.93
N GLU A 378 18.46 5.16 -0.06
CA GLU A 378 17.06 4.95 -0.42
C GLU A 378 16.40 6.28 -0.83
N MET A 379 16.64 7.35 -0.08
CA MET A 379 16.10 8.67 -0.38
C MET A 379 16.73 9.32 -1.62
N GLU A 380 18.02 9.08 -1.90
CA GLU A 380 18.64 9.47 -3.17
C GLU A 380 17.97 8.76 -4.36
N LEU A 381 17.78 7.45 -4.25
CA LEU A 381 17.11 6.66 -5.27
C LEU A 381 15.67 7.12 -5.48
N TRP A 382 14.93 7.35 -4.40
CA TRP A 382 13.56 7.87 -4.45
C TRP A 382 13.47 9.21 -5.18
N ARG A 383 14.37 10.18 -4.85
CA ARG A 383 14.42 11.47 -5.55
C ARG A 383 14.73 11.32 -7.04
N THR A 384 15.62 10.40 -7.39
CA THR A 384 15.92 10.09 -8.79
C THR A 384 14.69 9.51 -9.50
N ILE A 385 13.98 8.58 -8.87
CA ILE A 385 12.78 7.97 -9.45
C ILE A 385 11.70 9.05 -9.69
N ILE A 386 11.43 9.92 -8.76
CA ILE A 386 10.37 10.92 -8.91
C ILE A 386 10.74 12.05 -9.87
N ASN A 387 12.00 12.53 -9.83
CA ASN A 387 12.42 13.70 -10.62
C ASN A 387 12.85 13.36 -12.04
N GLU A 388 13.52 12.21 -12.23
CA GLU A 388 14.11 11.82 -13.52
C GLU A 388 13.26 10.77 -14.24
N VAL A 389 12.82 9.73 -13.51
CA VAL A 389 11.96 8.68 -14.09
C VAL A 389 10.51 9.13 -14.20
N LYS A 390 10.14 10.16 -13.43
CA LYS A 390 8.79 10.71 -13.42
C LYS A 390 7.72 9.70 -13.02
N ILE A 391 8.01 8.97 -11.94
CA ILE A 391 7.08 8.03 -11.32
C ILE A 391 7.06 8.29 -9.81
N ASN A 392 5.88 8.55 -9.26
CA ASN A 392 5.73 8.63 -7.80
C ASN A 392 5.52 7.22 -7.23
N VAL A 393 6.45 6.76 -6.42
CA VAL A 393 6.39 5.54 -5.61
C VAL A 393 6.72 5.89 -4.16
N SER A 394 6.33 5.06 -3.22
CA SER A 394 6.58 5.35 -1.80
C SER A 394 7.77 4.53 -1.29
N PRO A 395 8.81 5.17 -0.69
CA PRO A 395 9.97 4.47 -0.13
C PRO A 395 9.60 3.70 1.14
N GLY A 396 10.37 2.68 1.47
CA GLY A 396 10.15 1.83 2.63
C GLY A 396 10.24 2.55 3.97
N SER A 397 11.06 3.60 4.04
CA SER A 397 11.13 4.50 5.20
C SER A 397 9.79 5.15 5.56
N SER A 398 8.94 5.45 4.56
CA SER A 398 7.58 5.97 4.79
C SER A 398 6.62 4.93 5.39
N PHE A 399 7.02 3.66 5.45
CA PHE A 399 6.26 2.54 6.04
C PHE A 399 6.93 1.97 7.27
N HIS A 400 7.86 2.67 7.88
CA HIS A 400 8.61 2.16 9.03
C HIS A 400 9.27 0.79 8.78
N CYS A 401 9.65 0.51 7.53
CA CYS A 401 10.37 -0.70 7.19
C CYS A 401 11.68 -0.76 7.97
N CYS A 402 12.07 -1.95 8.43
CA CYS A 402 13.33 -2.13 9.15
C CYS A 402 14.55 -2.25 8.22
N GLU A 403 14.33 -2.37 6.91
CA GLU A 403 15.36 -2.54 5.88
C GLU A 403 15.19 -1.49 4.78
N ALA A 404 16.26 -0.77 4.45
CA ALA A 404 16.26 0.20 3.36
C ALA A 404 16.24 -0.47 1.98
N GLY A 405 15.61 0.20 1.00
CA GLY A 405 15.61 -0.21 -0.41
C GLY A 405 14.38 -0.98 -0.86
N TRP A 406 13.37 -1.04 -0.03
CA TRP A 406 12.04 -1.51 -0.39
C TRP A 406 11.13 -0.35 -0.79
N PHE A 407 10.26 -0.56 -1.77
CA PHE A 407 9.36 0.48 -2.27
C PHE A 407 7.97 -0.07 -2.54
N ARG A 408 6.93 0.66 -2.12
CA ARG A 408 5.55 0.36 -2.51
C ARG A 408 5.22 1.03 -3.83
N VAL A 409 4.63 0.28 -4.75
CA VAL A 409 4.04 0.78 -5.99
C VAL A 409 2.59 0.31 -6.11
N CYS A 410 1.65 1.24 -6.29
CA CYS A 410 0.27 0.93 -6.63
C CYS A 410 0.17 0.69 -8.14
N TYR A 411 -0.50 -0.39 -8.53
CA TYR A 411 -0.74 -0.75 -9.92
C TYR A 411 -2.22 -0.61 -10.34
N ALA A 412 -3.09 -0.25 -9.40
CA ALA A 412 -4.54 -0.25 -9.60
C ALA A 412 -5.15 1.16 -9.80
N ASN A 413 -4.35 2.22 -9.70
CA ASN A 413 -4.81 3.61 -9.73
C ASN A 413 -4.56 4.34 -11.06
N MET A 414 -4.37 3.60 -12.15
CA MET A 414 -4.09 4.18 -13.47
C MET A 414 -4.63 3.29 -14.60
N ASP A 415 -4.75 3.86 -15.78
CA ASP A 415 -5.12 3.15 -17.00
C ASP A 415 -4.00 2.25 -17.57
N ASP A 416 -4.31 1.47 -18.62
CA ASP A 416 -3.36 0.56 -19.23
C ASP A 416 -2.21 1.30 -19.94
N LEU A 417 -2.47 2.49 -20.51
CA LEU A 417 -1.44 3.31 -21.17
C LEU A 417 -0.42 3.84 -20.17
N ALA A 418 -0.87 4.39 -19.04
CA ALA A 418 0.02 4.85 -17.99
C ALA A 418 0.91 3.72 -17.45
N VAL A 419 0.38 2.49 -17.35
CA VAL A 419 1.18 1.29 -16.98
C VAL A 419 2.26 1.00 -18.00
N GLU A 420 1.97 1.03 -19.30
CA GLU A 420 2.96 0.81 -20.36
C GLU A 420 4.07 1.85 -20.34
N VAL A 421 3.70 3.12 -20.18
CA VAL A 421 4.66 4.23 -20.06
C VAL A 421 5.51 4.05 -18.80
N ALA A 422 4.91 3.75 -17.65
CA ALA A 422 5.64 3.51 -16.41
C ALA A 422 6.66 2.38 -16.55
N LEU A 423 6.25 1.22 -17.07
CA LEU A 423 7.14 0.08 -17.29
C LEU A 423 8.26 0.40 -18.28
N THR A 424 7.99 1.22 -19.31
CA THR A 424 9.00 1.66 -20.27
C THR A 424 10.03 2.57 -19.62
N ARG A 425 9.59 3.54 -18.80
CA ARG A 425 10.47 4.43 -18.04
C ARG A 425 11.34 3.64 -17.05
N ILE A 426 10.74 2.71 -16.30
CA ILE A 426 11.46 1.84 -15.37
C ILE A 426 12.53 1.01 -16.10
N ARG A 427 12.20 0.42 -17.26
CA ARG A 427 13.17 -0.37 -18.06
C ARG A 427 14.35 0.49 -18.51
N SER A 428 14.10 1.70 -19.00
CA SER A 428 15.14 2.63 -19.43
C SER A 428 16.04 3.02 -18.26
N PHE A 429 15.47 3.38 -17.15
CA PHE A 429 16.19 3.74 -15.93
C PHE A 429 17.09 2.60 -15.41
N VAL A 430 16.54 1.40 -15.29
CA VAL A 430 17.31 0.25 -14.81
C VAL A 430 18.49 -0.07 -15.74
N ARG A 431 18.31 -0.04 -17.07
CA ARG A 431 19.39 -0.24 -18.03
C ARG A 431 20.50 0.79 -17.88
N GLN A 432 20.14 2.07 -17.82
CA GLN A 432 21.12 3.16 -17.64
C GLN A 432 21.88 3.03 -16.32
N ASN A 433 21.18 2.70 -15.23
CA ASN A 433 21.79 2.54 -13.90
C ASN A 433 22.75 1.33 -13.89
N MET A 434 22.37 0.21 -14.51
CA MET A 434 23.23 -0.97 -14.63
C MET A 434 24.47 -0.73 -15.49
N GLU A 435 24.35 0.03 -16.59
CA GLU A 435 25.48 0.43 -17.42
C GLU A 435 26.45 1.38 -16.69
N ALA A 436 25.91 2.26 -15.85
CA ALA A 436 26.72 3.17 -15.02
C ALA A 436 27.48 2.42 -13.90
N MET A 437 26.93 1.32 -13.38
CA MET A 437 27.57 0.47 -12.36
C MET A 437 28.65 -0.47 -12.91
N VAL A 438 28.64 -0.76 -14.22
CA VAL A 438 29.73 -1.53 -14.85
C VAL A 438 30.93 -0.62 -14.91
N PRO A 439 32.08 -0.98 -14.28
CA PRO A 439 33.30 -0.18 -14.40
C PRO A 439 33.63 -0.05 -15.90
N LYS A 440 33.58 1.15 -16.44
CA LYS A 440 34.14 1.41 -17.76
C LYS A 440 35.58 0.96 -17.69
N LYS A 441 35.90 -0.22 -18.24
CA LYS A 441 37.29 -0.60 -18.51
C LYS A 441 37.84 0.57 -19.32
N ARG A 442 38.60 1.45 -18.67
CA ARG A 442 39.42 2.41 -19.37
C ARG A 442 40.25 1.57 -20.33
N LEU A 443 39.90 1.58 -21.60
CA LEU A 443 40.80 1.27 -22.67
C LEU A 443 41.90 2.32 -22.57
N CYS A 444 42.86 2.05 -21.69
CA CYS A 444 44.08 2.78 -21.63
C CYS A 444 44.88 2.31 -22.85
N TRP A 445 44.55 2.86 -24.01
CA TRP A 445 45.43 2.89 -25.13
C TRP A 445 46.57 3.86 -24.77
N GLN A 446 47.39 3.45 -23.80
CA GLN A 446 48.69 4.08 -23.67
C GLN A 446 49.53 3.64 -24.82
N SER A 447 49.65 4.55 -25.78
CA SER A 447 50.77 4.76 -26.62
C SER A 447 52.10 4.38 -25.93
N SER A 448 52.57 3.17 -26.14
CA SER A 448 53.96 2.78 -25.93
C SER A 448 54.35 1.68 -26.89
N LEU A 449 54.16 1.96 -28.18
CA LEU A 449 54.92 1.36 -29.24
C LEU A 449 55.82 2.48 -29.82
N LYS A 450 56.85 2.86 -29.05
CA LYS A 450 58.05 3.43 -29.63
C LYS A 450 58.82 2.27 -30.32
N LEU A 451 58.38 1.94 -31.52
CA LEU A 451 59.22 1.16 -32.44
C LEU A 451 60.46 2.02 -32.77
N ARG A 452 61.57 1.75 -32.10
CA ARG A 452 62.87 2.18 -32.57
C ARG A 452 63.20 1.33 -33.85
N LEU A 453 62.93 1.88 -35.04
CA LEU A 453 63.45 1.43 -36.27
C LEU A 453 64.97 1.79 -36.29
N SER A 454 65.81 0.83 -35.94
CA SER A 454 67.24 0.88 -36.21
C SER A 454 67.46 0.37 -37.64
N PHE A 455 67.66 1.27 -38.61
CA PHE A 455 68.13 0.93 -39.94
C PHE A 455 69.60 0.53 -39.82
N LYS A 456 69.92 -0.77 -40.00
CA LYS A 456 71.22 -1.25 -40.44
C LYS A 456 71.01 -1.71 -41.84
N THR A 457 71.60 -0.88 -42.76
CA THR A 457 71.89 -1.24 -44.12
C THR A 457 72.87 -2.41 -44.16
N ARG A 458 72.56 -3.49 -44.89
CA ARG A 458 73.48 -4.40 -45.53
C ARG A 458 72.78 -5.08 -46.69
N ASN A 459 73.43 -4.87 -47.78
CA ASN A 459 73.56 -5.45 -49.11
C ASN A 459 72.73 -6.67 -49.53
N LEU A 460 72.32 -6.52 -50.81
CA LEU A 460 71.91 -7.56 -51.78
C LEU A 460 72.75 -8.82 -51.67
N ASP A 461 72.18 -9.98 -51.84
CA ASP A 461 72.22 -10.86 -52.99
C ASP A 461 71.64 -12.24 -52.67
N GLU A 462 71.09 -12.86 -53.73
CA GLU A 462 70.73 -14.28 -53.96
C GLU A 462 69.38 -14.75 -53.46
N ILE A 463 68.32 -14.74 -54.30
CA ILE A 463 67.87 -15.82 -55.22
C ILE A 463 67.80 -17.18 -54.49
N ILE A 464 66.68 -17.75 -54.40
CA ILE A 464 66.20 -19.01 -54.98
C ILE A 464 64.69 -19.28 -54.64
N MET A 465 64.04 -19.70 -55.66
CA MET A 465 62.66 -20.05 -55.90
C MET A 465 62.11 -21.25 -55.14
N SER A 466 60.79 -21.16 -54.85
CA SER A 466 59.76 -22.17 -55.17
C SER A 466 59.53 -23.35 -54.19
N PRO A 467 58.39 -24.07 -54.30
CA PRO A 467 56.98 -23.70 -54.32
C PRO A 467 56.09 -24.65 -53.47
N HIS A 468 54.72 -24.40 -53.49
CA HIS A 468 53.60 -25.33 -53.19
C HIS A 468 53.32 -25.66 -51.73
N SER A 469 52.13 -25.46 -51.17
CA SER A 469 50.78 -25.86 -51.45
C SER A 469 49.87 -25.57 -50.18
N PRO A 470 48.62 -25.92 -50.13
CA PRO A 470 47.45 -25.17 -50.55
C PRO A 470 46.55 -24.79 -49.41
N MET A 471 45.58 -23.93 -49.70
CA MET A 471 44.44 -23.59 -48.79
C MET A 471 43.50 -24.76 -48.58
N PRO A 472 42.83 -24.87 -47.42
CA PRO A 472 41.59 -25.63 -47.33
C PRO A 472 40.35 -24.70 -47.37
N GLN A 473 39.40 -25.17 -48.16
CA GLN A 473 38.10 -24.60 -48.47
C GLN A 473 37.12 -24.74 -47.29
N SER A 474 36.24 -23.76 -47.23
CA SER A 474 34.97 -23.81 -46.48
C SER A 474 34.02 -24.89 -47.01
N PRO A 475 33.14 -25.45 -46.17
CA PRO A 475 31.91 -26.04 -46.67
C PRO A 475 30.71 -25.20 -46.30
N LEU A 476 29.98 -24.80 -47.32
CA LEU A 476 28.57 -24.47 -47.35
C LEU A 476 27.75 -25.69 -46.93
N VAL A 477 26.72 -25.50 -46.07
CA VAL A 477 25.62 -26.43 -45.96
C VAL A 477 24.33 -25.72 -46.29
N GLN A 478 23.66 -26.31 -47.26
CA GLN A 478 22.37 -25.97 -47.81
C GLN A 478 21.21 -26.19 -46.82
N ALA A 479 20.24 -25.33 -46.94
CA ALA A 479 18.88 -25.55 -46.46
C ALA A 479 18.17 -26.62 -47.30
N THR A 480 17.31 -27.42 -46.64
CA THR A 480 16.10 -27.97 -47.29
C THR A 480 15.10 -28.45 -46.23
N ILE A 481 13.88 -27.93 -46.40
CA ILE A 481 12.51 -28.33 -46.05
C ILE A 481 12.11 -28.17 -44.56
#